data_ef944cdb6d0dd4c7cbbff8fa08b1acc3
#
_entry.id   ef944cdb6d0dd4c7cbbff8fa08b1acc3
#
_cell.length_a   1.000
_cell.length_b   1.000
_cell.length_c   1.000
_cell.angle_alpha   90.00
_cell.angle_beta   90.00
_cell.angle_gamma   90.00
#
_symmetry.space_group_name_H-M   'P 1'
#
loop_
_entity.id
_entity.type
_entity.pdbx_description
1 polymer ?
#
loop_
_entity_poly.entity_id
_entity_poly.type
_entity_poly.pdbx_seq_one_letter_code
_entity_poly.pdbx_strand_id
1 'polypeptide(L)'
;MVWPLHQIAGLARKHLQEFHKSRPTPRRKVHPCRPWWKPPDQGGVKTNFDETIFEDINAAGLGVVIRNDRGEILAAMVEKVPIPYLILTLENLATRRAVQFVHEVGISSSIFEGDSETSINDSMHFVKDTYPILPLVILLKE
;
A
#
# COMPACT_ATOMS: atom_id res chain seq x y z
N MET A 1 6.58 17.37 17.90
CA MET A 1 5.57 16.94 18.88
C MET A 1 5.25 15.47 18.57
N VAL A 2 5.63 14.55 19.46
CA VAL A 2 5.40 13.09 19.29
C VAL A 2 4.12 12.74 20.04
N TRP A 3 3.12 12.22 19.34
CA TRP A 3 1.86 11.80 19.97
C TRP A 3 2.04 10.43 20.62
N PRO A 4 1.60 10.22 21.85
CA PRO A 4 1.61 8.91 22.47
C PRO A 4 0.72 7.91 21.73
N LEU A 5 1.17 6.68 21.57
CA LEU A 5 0.50 5.62 20.78
C LEU A 5 -0.98 5.41 21.15
N HIS A 6 -1.32 5.51 22.46
CA HIS A 6 -2.71 5.36 22.92
C HIS A 6 -3.63 6.50 22.45
N GLN A 7 -3.09 7.71 22.25
CA GLN A 7 -3.85 8.84 21.71
C GLN A 7 -4.08 8.70 20.20
N ILE A 8 -3.11 8.15 19.48
CA ILE A 8 -3.23 7.87 18.04
C ILE A 8 -4.34 6.86 17.79
N ALA A 9 -4.39 5.77 18.56
CA ALA A 9 -5.45 4.76 18.44
C ALA A 9 -6.85 5.32 18.74
N GLY A 10 -6.96 6.20 19.76
CA GLY A 10 -8.20 6.89 20.08
C GLY A 10 -8.67 7.83 18.99
N LEU A 11 -7.75 8.60 18.42
CA LEU A 11 -8.03 9.52 17.31
C LEU A 11 -8.47 8.78 16.05
N ALA A 12 -7.79 7.70 15.72
CA ALA A 12 -8.13 6.86 14.56
C ALA A 12 -9.54 6.26 14.70
N ARG A 13 -9.91 5.76 15.88
CA ARG A 13 -11.28 5.25 16.14
C ARG A 13 -12.32 6.35 16.01
N LYS A 14 -12.05 7.55 16.51
CA LYS A 14 -12.95 8.70 16.42
C LYS A 14 -13.18 9.08 14.96
N HIS A 15 -12.12 9.22 14.17
CA HIS A 15 -12.22 9.52 12.74
C HIS A 15 -12.96 8.43 11.96
N LEU A 16 -12.74 7.17 12.28
CA LEU A 16 -13.46 6.06 11.67
C LEU A 16 -14.97 6.13 11.98
N GLN A 17 -15.34 6.45 13.22
CA GLN A 17 -16.74 6.62 13.61
C GLN A 17 -17.39 7.81 12.91
N GLU A 18 -16.70 8.95 12.80
CA GLU A 18 -17.19 10.13 12.07
C GLU A 18 -17.35 9.84 10.59
N PHE A 19 -16.41 9.12 9.98
CA PHE A 19 -16.49 8.67 8.60
C PHE A 19 -17.69 7.76 8.35
N HIS A 20 -17.98 6.82 9.26
CA HIS A 20 -19.17 5.96 9.14
C HIS A 20 -20.47 6.72 9.33
N LYS A 21 -20.51 7.75 10.18
CA LYS A 21 -21.69 8.60 10.40
C LYS A 21 -21.99 9.54 9.22
N SER A 22 -20.96 10.05 8.56
CA SER A 22 -21.07 11.00 7.45
C SER A 22 -21.34 10.34 6.10
N ARG A 23 -21.26 9.01 6.00
CA ARG A 23 -21.66 8.30 4.78
C ARG A 23 -23.17 8.30 4.65
N PRO A 24 -23.75 8.92 3.60
CA PRO A 24 -25.13 8.67 3.25
C PRO A 24 -25.27 7.17 2.98
N THR A 25 -26.30 6.54 3.56
CA THR A 25 -26.58 5.11 3.35
C THR A 25 -26.60 4.85 1.84
N PRO A 26 -25.67 4.10 1.26
CA PRO A 26 -25.65 3.92 -0.18
C PRO A 26 -26.92 3.14 -0.54
N ARG A 27 -27.77 3.70 -1.41
CA ARG A 27 -28.73 2.89 -2.13
C ARG A 27 -27.94 1.72 -2.72
N ARG A 28 -28.31 0.49 -2.34
CA ARG A 28 -27.69 -0.76 -2.75
C ARG A 28 -27.71 -0.88 -4.28
N LYS A 29 -26.78 -0.21 -4.95
CA LYS A 29 -26.44 -0.55 -6.33
C LYS A 29 -25.83 -1.92 -6.23
N VAL A 30 -26.45 -2.90 -6.88
CA VAL A 30 -25.83 -4.23 -7.10
C VAL A 30 -24.60 -3.94 -7.95
N HIS A 31 -23.47 -3.76 -7.29
CA HIS A 31 -22.20 -3.66 -7.99
C HIS A 31 -21.84 -5.07 -8.45
N PRO A 32 -21.36 -5.22 -9.69
CA PRO A 32 -20.74 -6.47 -10.11
C PRO A 32 -19.70 -6.81 -9.06
N CYS A 33 -19.60 -8.08 -8.74
CA CYS A 33 -18.77 -8.64 -7.67
C CYS A 33 -17.42 -7.92 -7.61
N ARG A 34 -17.17 -7.17 -6.53
CA ARG A 34 -15.84 -6.58 -6.32
C ARG A 34 -14.86 -7.73 -6.28
N PRO A 35 -13.75 -7.67 -7.03
CA PRO A 35 -12.72 -8.70 -6.91
C PRO A 35 -12.30 -8.78 -5.44
N TRP A 36 -12.48 -9.96 -4.85
CA TRP A 36 -12.06 -10.21 -3.48
C TRP A 36 -10.55 -10.26 -3.47
N TRP A 37 -9.94 -9.61 -2.47
CA TRP A 37 -8.52 -9.79 -2.25
C TRP A 37 -8.20 -11.29 -2.10
N LYS A 38 -7.27 -11.78 -2.91
CA LYS A 38 -6.85 -13.17 -2.89
C LYS A 38 -5.57 -13.28 -2.06
N PRO A 39 -5.56 -14.14 -1.01
CA PRO A 39 -4.33 -14.37 -0.26
C PRO A 39 -3.25 -15.01 -1.16
N PRO A 40 -1.97 -14.89 -0.81
CA PRO A 40 -0.91 -15.66 -1.44
C PRO A 40 -1.05 -17.16 -1.09
N ASP A 41 -0.28 -18.00 -1.76
CA ASP A 41 -0.19 -19.42 -1.42
C ASP A 41 0.31 -19.64 0.02
N GLN A 42 0.07 -20.84 0.55
CA GLN A 42 0.41 -21.20 1.92
C GLN A 42 1.88 -20.87 2.24
N GLY A 43 2.08 -20.15 3.34
CA GLY A 43 3.40 -19.66 3.76
C GLY A 43 3.89 -18.44 2.98
N GLY A 44 3.15 -17.96 2.00
CA GLY A 44 3.48 -16.77 1.21
C GLY A 44 3.14 -15.47 1.91
N VAL A 45 3.72 -14.40 1.41
CA VAL A 45 3.49 -13.01 1.85
C VAL A 45 3.09 -12.16 0.65
N LYS A 46 2.10 -11.30 0.84
CA LYS A 46 1.66 -10.34 -0.17
C LYS A 46 1.77 -8.91 0.36
N THR A 47 2.35 -8.04 -0.46
CA THR A 47 2.51 -6.61 -0.20
C THR A 47 1.64 -5.83 -1.16
N ASN A 48 0.64 -5.14 -0.61
CA ASN A 48 -0.17 -4.18 -1.34
C ASN A 48 0.37 -2.78 -1.09
N PHE A 49 0.45 -1.98 -2.13
CA PHE A 49 0.85 -0.58 -2.04
C PHE A 49 -0.02 0.29 -2.93
N ASP A 50 -0.13 1.55 -2.54
CA ASP A 50 -0.97 2.56 -3.20
C ASP A 50 -0.44 3.94 -2.87
N GLU A 51 -0.76 4.92 -3.71
CA GLU A 51 -0.45 6.32 -3.50
C GLU A 51 -1.71 7.18 -3.59
N THR A 52 -1.66 8.34 -2.98
CA THR A 52 -2.72 9.33 -3.06
C THR A 52 -2.15 10.74 -3.07
N ILE A 53 -2.84 11.65 -3.73
CA ILE A 53 -2.46 13.06 -3.84
C ILE A 53 -3.40 13.89 -2.97
N PHE A 54 -2.82 14.78 -2.17
CA PHE A 54 -3.50 15.79 -1.37
C PHE A 54 -3.16 17.17 -1.93
N GLU A 55 -3.93 17.65 -2.89
CA GLU A 55 -3.66 18.91 -3.61
C GLU A 55 -3.72 20.12 -2.67
N ASP A 56 -4.63 20.11 -1.70
CA ASP A 56 -4.84 21.18 -0.71
C ASP A 56 -3.61 21.46 0.16
N ILE A 57 -2.77 20.48 0.38
CA ILE A 57 -1.53 20.59 1.17
C ILE A 57 -0.26 20.36 0.35
N ASN A 58 -0.38 20.27 -0.96
CA ASN A 58 0.72 20.02 -1.90
C ASN A 58 1.60 18.84 -1.48
N ALA A 59 0.98 17.74 -1.14
CA ALA A 59 1.64 16.52 -0.66
C ALA A 59 1.03 15.27 -1.28
N ALA A 60 1.79 14.19 -1.27
CA ALA A 60 1.31 12.85 -1.58
C ALA A 60 1.51 11.91 -0.39
N GLY A 61 0.70 10.87 -0.32
CA GLY A 61 0.82 9.80 0.64
C GLY A 61 1.16 8.49 -0.05
N LEU A 62 2.09 7.73 0.51
CA LEU A 62 2.41 6.38 0.11
C LEU A 62 1.93 5.44 1.19
N GLY A 63 1.15 4.42 0.82
CA GLY A 63 0.64 3.40 1.72
C GLY A 63 1.17 2.02 1.35
N VAL A 64 1.61 1.24 2.33
CA VAL A 64 2.04 -0.15 2.13
C VAL A 64 1.45 -1.02 3.23
N VAL A 65 0.91 -2.18 2.86
CA VAL A 65 0.40 -3.19 3.78
C VAL A 65 0.93 -4.56 3.39
N ILE A 66 1.52 -5.25 4.34
CA ILE A 66 2.07 -6.60 4.17
C ILE A 66 1.17 -7.59 4.92
N ARG A 67 0.72 -8.63 4.24
CA ARG A 67 -0.16 -9.67 4.79
C ARG A 67 0.38 -11.06 4.52
N ASN A 68 0.06 -12.00 5.42
CA ASN A 68 0.33 -13.42 5.23
C ASN A 68 -0.78 -14.11 4.42
N ASP A 69 -0.63 -15.42 4.24
CA ASP A 69 -1.60 -16.30 3.56
C ASP A 69 -2.97 -16.41 4.26
N ARG A 70 -3.05 -16.02 5.54
CA ARG A 70 -4.29 -15.94 6.31
C ARG A 70 -4.95 -14.57 6.28
N GLY A 71 -4.34 -13.59 5.55
CA GLY A 71 -4.82 -12.22 5.49
C GLY A 71 -4.48 -11.37 6.72
N GLU A 72 -3.70 -11.91 7.65
CA GLU A 72 -3.25 -11.17 8.83
C GLU A 72 -2.20 -10.13 8.43
N ILE A 73 -2.31 -8.92 8.97
CA ILE A 73 -1.35 -7.84 8.71
C ILE A 73 -0.08 -8.12 9.51
N LEU A 74 1.03 -8.30 8.79
CA LEU A 74 2.37 -8.46 9.37
C LEU A 74 3.02 -7.11 9.64
N ALA A 75 2.86 -6.17 8.71
CA ALA A 75 3.37 -4.81 8.83
C ALA A 75 2.56 -3.85 7.94
N ALA A 76 2.56 -2.57 8.30
CA ALA A 76 1.98 -1.51 7.51
C ALA A 76 2.78 -0.21 7.70
N MET A 77 2.84 0.61 6.64
CA MET A 77 3.42 1.93 6.73
C MET A 77 2.61 2.94 5.92
N VAL A 78 2.69 4.20 6.36
CA VAL A 78 2.24 5.36 5.62
C VAL A 78 3.36 6.40 5.65
N GLU A 79 3.67 6.96 4.50
CA GLU A 79 4.70 7.99 4.37
C GLU A 79 4.15 9.18 3.59
N LYS A 80 4.42 10.39 4.06
CA LYS A 80 4.09 11.64 3.37
C LYS A 80 5.31 12.10 2.58
N VAL A 81 5.10 12.38 1.30
CA VAL A 81 6.14 12.87 0.39
C VAL A 81 5.67 14.13 -0.32
N PRO A 82 6.57 15.00 -0.81
CA PRO A 82 6.22 16.07 -1.72
C PRO A 82 5.60 15.52 -3.01
N ILE A 83 4.67 16.25 -3.62
CA ILE A 83 4.14 15.86 -4.93
C ILE A 83 5.26 15.96 -5.97
N PRO A 84 5.60 14.86 -6.67
CA PRO A 84 6.54 14.90 -7.77
C PRO A 84 5.93 15.61 -8.99
N TYR A 85 6.76 16.13 -9.86
CA TYR A 85 6.32 16.85 -11.08
C TYR A 85 5.52 15.96 -12.05
N LEU A 86 5.78 14.66 -12.05
CA LEU A 86 5.08 13.67 -12.87
C LEU A 86 4.42 12.61 -11.98
N ILE A 87 3.16 12.27 -12.26
CA ILE A 87 2.40 11.22 -11.55
C ILE A 87 3.11 9.86 -11.64
N LEU A 88 3.65 9.52 -12.82
CA LEU A 88 4.45 8.29 -13.01
C LEU A 88 5.63 8.19 -12.04
N THR A 89 6.23 9.33 -11.64
CA THR A 89 7.28 9.36 -10.63
C THR A 89 6.74 8.97 -9.25
N LEU A 90 5.51 9.35 -8.91
CA LEU A 90 4.87 8.99 -7.64
C LEU A 90 4.59 7.49 -7.55
N GLU A 91 4.07 6.90 -8.62
CA GLU A 91 3.83 5.46 -8.72
C GLU A 91 5.14 4.66 -8.57
N ASN A 92 6.20 5.09 -9.28
CA ASN A 92 7.53 4.50 -9.16
C ASN A 92 8.09 4.63 -7.73
N LEU A 93 7.85 5.76 -7.08
CA LEU A 93 8.27 6.00 -5.71
C LEU A 93 7.54 5.06 -4.74
N ALA A 94 6.23 4.88 -4.92
CA ALA A 94 5.41 3.96 -4.13
C ALA A 94 5.92 2.51 -4.26
N THR A 95 6.19 2.06 -5.49
CA THR A 95 6.73 0.72 -5.75
C THR A 95 8.10 0.52 -5.07
N ARG A 96 9.02 1.46 -5.24
CA ARG A 96 10.34 1.41 -4.61
C ARG A 96 10.25 1.39 -3.09
N ARG A 97 9.39 2.23 -2.53
CA ARG A 97 9.20 2.31 -1.09
C ARG A 97 8.59 1.04 -0.51
N ALA A 98 7.66 0.42 -1.24
CA ALA A 98 7.09 -0.87 -0.85
C ALA A 98 8.17 -1.97 -0.76
N VAL A 99 9.06 -2.04 -1.75
CA VAL A 99 10.18 -3.02 -1.75
C VAL A 99 11.15 -2.74 -0.62
N GLN A 100 11.52 -1.48 -0.41
CA GLN A 100 12.37 -1.10 0.72
C GLN A 100 11.76 -1.53 2.06
N PHE A 101 10.46 -1.27 2.25
CA PHE A 101 9.77 -1.60 3.48
C PHE A 101 9.74 -3.10 3.75
N VAL A 102 9.50 -3.94 2.73
CA VAL A 102 9.59 -5.40 2.84
C VAL A 102 10.97 -5.85 3.33
N HIS A 103 12.03 -5.24 2.79
CA HIS A 103 13.39 -5.52 3.20
C HIS A 103 13.68 -5.03 4.64
N GLU A 104 13.23 -3.81 5.00
CA GLU A 104 13.40 -3.22 6.34
C GLU A 104 12.76 -4.08 7.44
N VAL A 105 11.62 -4.71 7.18
CA VAL A 105 10.95 -5.62 8.13
C VAL A 105 11.49 -7.04 8.10
N GLY A 106 12.53 -7.33 7.31
CA GLY A 106 13.21 -8.61 7.27
C GLY A 106 12.48 -9.72 6.51
N ILE A 107 11.54 -9.38 5.62
CA ILE A 107 10.85 -10.35 4.77
C ILE A 107 11.70 -10.63 3.54
N SER A 108 12.02 -11.90 3.30
CA SER A 108 12.89 -12.33 2.21
C SER A 108 12.18 -12.52 0.87
N SER A 109 10.85 -12.65 0.86
CA SER A 109 10.06 -12.90 -0.34
C SER A 109 8.65 -12.35 -0.18
N SER A 110 8.13 -11.63 -1.17
CA SER A 110 6.75 -11.13 -1.19
C SER A 110 6.22 -11.03 -2.61
N ILE A 111 4.90 -11.21 -2.75
CA ILE A 111 4.15 -10.88 -3.95
C ILE A 111 3.73 -9.42 -3.83
N PHE A 112 4.13 -8.58 -4.79
CA PHE A 112 3.75 -7.17 -4.82
C PHE A 112 2.54 -6.96 -5.70
N GLU A 113 1.55 -6.25 -5.20
CA GLU A 113 0.29 -5.95 -5.89
C GLU A 113 0.04 -4.45 -5.86
N GLY A 114 0.03 -3.82 -7.04
CA GLY A 114 -0.25 -2.40 -7.26
C GLY A 114 -1.15 -2.23 -8.47
N ASP A 115 -1.60 -1.01 -8.75
CA ASP A 115 -2.56 -0.69 -9.81
C ASP A 115 -1.92 -0.21 -11.13
N SER A 116 -0.59 -0.02 -11.17
CA SER A 116 0.13 0.46 -12.36
C SER A 116 1.13 -0.54 -12.91
N GLU A 117 0.83 -1.09 -14.09
CA GLU A 117 1.71 -2.02 -14.83
C GLU A 117 3.02 -1.37 -15.25
N THR A 118 2.96 -0.14 -15.74
CA THR A 118 4.12 0.59 -16.26
C THR A 118 5.13 0.89 -15.17
N SER A 119 4.68 1.35 -14.03
CA SER A 119 5.52 1.69 -12.88
C SER A 119 6.21 0.47 -12.28
N ILE A 120 5.52 -0.67 -12.30
CA ILE A 120 6.04 -1.93 -11.83
C ILE A 120 7.23 -2.38 -12.69
N ASN A 121 7.09 -2.37 -14.01
CA ASN A 121 8.15 -2.79 -14.93
C ASN A 121 9.39 -1.88 -14.85
N ASP A 122 9.21 -0.57 -14.78
CA ASP A 122 10.33 0.39 -14.66
C ASP A 122 11.05 0.27 -13.32
N SER A 123 10.32 0.01 -12.26
CA SER A 123 10.89 -0.17 -10.91
C SER A 123 11.60 -1.51 -10.76
N MET A 124 11.28 -2.53 -11.56
CA MET A 124 11.88 -3.86 -11.52
C MET A 124 13.38 -3.85 -11.77
N HIS A 125 13.87 -3.02 -12.70
CA HIS A 125 15.31 -2.89 -12.96
C HIS A 125 16.02 -2.35 -11.72
N PHE A 126 15.49 -1.29 -11.12
CA PHE A 126 16.06 -0.73 -9.90
C PHE A 126 16.05 -1.71 -8.73
N VAL A 127 14.97 -2.46 -8.56
CA VAL A 127 14.83 -3.43 -7.47
C VAL A 127 15.82 -4.58 -7.61
N LYS A 128 15.98 -5.15 -8.81
CA LYS A 128 16.94 -6.22 -9.09
C LYS A 128 18.37 -5.78 -8.86
N ASP A 129 18.69 -4.53 -9.22
CA ASP A 129 20.04 -3.98 -9.04
C ASP A 129 20.35 -3.69 -7.56
N THR A 130 19.36 -3.26 -6.80
CA THR A 130 19.52 -2.85 -5.40
C THR A 130 19.31 -4.00 -4.41
N TYR A 131 18.42 -4.95 -4.73
CA TYR A 131 18.04 -6.07 -3.87
C TYR A 131 18.07 -7.40 -4.65
N PRO A 132 19.23 -7.90 -5.06
CA PRO A 132 19.36 -9.06 -5.95
C PRO A 132 18.85 -10.39 -5.35
N ILE A 133 18.60 -10.43 -4.04
CA ILE A 133 18.22 -11.66 -3.31
C ILE A 133 16.70 -11.76 -3.08
N LEU A 134 15.93 -10.72 -3.37
CA LEU A 134 14.48 -10.76 -3.22
C LEU A 134 13.83 -11.43 -4.45
N PRO A 135 13.30 -12.66 -4.34
CA PRO A 135 12.45 -13.21 -5.39
C PRO A 135 11.17 -12.38 -5.43
N LEU A 136 11.05 -11.57 -6.47
CA LEU A 136 9.97 -10.64 -6.67
C LEU A 136 8.96 -11.23 -7.65
N VAL A 137 7.76 -11.53 -7.18
CA VAL A 137 6.60 -11.80 -8.04
C VAL A 137 5.68 -10.59 -7.94
N ILE A 138 5.38 -9.97 -9.08
CA ILE A 138 4.51 -8.81 -9.15
C ILE A 138 3.22 -9.21 -9.84
N LEU A 139 2.10 -8.91 -9.18
CA LEU A 139 0.77 -9.05 -9.72
C LEU A 139 0.14 -7.67 -9.88
N LEU A 140 -0.50 -7.46 -11.02
CA LEU A 140 -1.38 -6.32 -11.22
C LEU A 140 -2.71 -6.56 -10.53
N LYS A 141 -3.27 -5.51 -9.98
CA LYS A 141 -4.62 -5.52 -9.47
C LYS A 141 -5.58 -5.51 -10.67
N GLU A 142 -6.25 -6.63 -10.94
CA GLU A 142 -7.36 -6.69 -11.89
C GLU A 142 -8.58 -5.89 -11.41
#